data_c54536324a791a12b6460ab19b881dcc
#
_entry.id   c54536324a791a12b6460ab19b881dcc
#
_cell.length_a   1.000
_cell.length_b   1.000
_cell.length_c   1.000
_cell.angle_alpha   90.00
_cell.angle_beta   90.00
_cell.angle_gamma   90.00
#
_symmetry.space_group_name_H-M   'P 1'
#
loop_
_entity.id
_entity.type
_entity.pdbx_description
1 polymer ?
#
loop_
_entity_poly.entity_id
_entity_poly.type
_entity_poly.pdbx_seq_one_letter_code
_entity_poly.pdbx_strand_id
1 'polypeptide(L)'
;MQIPHHCTLCPRACGADRAAGQRGFCGADNTLRVARAALHHWEEPCLSGDPNAETGSGTVFFSGCTLKCCYCQNYPISQGEVGKAISVERLTEIFMNLQNGGAKNLNLVTASQYLPWVTAALDAARAQGFSLPVVYNTGGYETVDAVRALAGYVDIWLADYKYADGALAAELSAARDYPAVADAALRQMLLQTGAPVYDADGYLQKGVIVRHLALPGHVADSTAVLRRLAALREETGIEFIPSLMSQFTPFYKAAEHGLGRRITTYEYRQVIDEAVRLGLTDGYMQEKSSAREEYTPPFDLEGV
;
A
#
# COMPACT_ATOMS: atom_id res chain seq x y z
N MET A 1 0.67 19.65 7.27
CA MET A 1 2.14 19.44 7.02
C MET A 1 2.65 20.44 5.99
N GLN A 2 3.99 20.66 5.90
CA GLN A 2 4.61 21.53 4.89
C GLN A 2 5.54 20.72 3.98
N ILE A 3 5.78 21.25 2.75
CA ILE A 3 6.76 20.65 1.84
C ILE A 3 8.15 20.84 2.46
N PRO A 4 8.95 19.77 2.64
CA PRO A 4 10.18 19.87 3.41
C PRO A 4 11.33 20.53 2.64
N HIS A 5 12.12 21.39 3.32
CA HIS A 5 13.44 21.83 2.89
C HIS A 5 14.55 20.81 3.17
N HIS A 6 14.30 19.87 4.08
CA HIS A 6 15.15 18.70 4.37
C HIS A 6 14.26 17.51 4.55
N CYS A 7 14.11 16.68 3.49
CA CYS A 7 13.09 15.66 3.43
C CYS A 7 13.41 14.45 4.33
N THR A 8 12.55 14.24 5.33
CA THR A 8 12.55 13.08 6.25
C THR A 8 11.16 12.42 6.34
N LEU A 9 10.28 12.65 5.35
CA LEU A 9 8.91 12.13 5.35
C LEU A 9 8.82 10.60 5.35
N CYS A 10 9.85 9.93 4.87
CA CYS A 10 9.92 8.46 4.82
C CYS A 10 11.28 7.98 5.36
N PRO A 11 11.46 6.67 5.60
CA PRO A 11 12.69 6.10 6.16
C PRO A 11 13.95 6.36 5.32
N ARG A 12 13.80 6.75 4.05
CA ARG A 12 14.95 7.14 3.21
C ARG A 12 15.69 8.37 3.76
N ALA A 13 15.02 9.24 4.49
CA ALA A 13 15.57 10.45 5.06
C ALA A 13 16.60 11.13 4.12
N CYS A 14 16.23 11.24 2.83
CA CYS A 14 17.16 11.60 1.75
C CYS A 14 17.64 13.05 1.80
N GLY A 15 17.08 13.88 2.69
CA GLY A 15 17.50 15.27 2.91
C GLY A 15 17.21 16.24 1.72
N ALA A 16 16.53 15.80 0.68
CA ALA A 16 16.25 16.64 -0.48
C ALA A 16 15.50 17.90 -0.08
N ASP A 17 15.93 19.08 -0.60
CA ASP A 17 15.18 20.34 -0.49
C ASP A 17 14.05 20.33 -1.52
N ARG A 18 12.96 19.66 -1.16
CA ARG A 18 11.81 19.54 -2.04
C ARG A 18 11.06 20.86 -2.21
N ALA A 19 11.09 21.73 -1.19
CA ALA A 19 10.49 23.05 -1.31
C ALA A 19 11.19 23.90 -2.39
N ALA A 20 12.50 23.73 -2.58
CA ALA A 20 13.26 24.34 -3.68
C ALA A 20 13.20 23.52 -5.00
N GLY A 21 12.37 22.49 -5.09
CA GLY A 21 12.19 21.68 -6.31
C GLY A 21 13.21 20.54 -6.49
N GLN A 22 14.04 20.25 -5.49
CA GLN A 22 14.96 19.11 -5.56
C GLN A 22 14.17 17.80 -5.48
N ARG A 23 14.48 16.85 -6.37
CA ARG A 23 13.88 15.50 -6.34
C ARG A 23 14.48 14.64 -5.23
N GLY A 24 13.62 14.03 -4.44
CA GLY A 24 14.01 13.02 -3.45
C GLY A 24 14.30 11.66 -4.08
N PHE A 25 14.73 10.69 -3.26
CA PHE A 25 14.92 9.28 -3.66
C PHE A 25 13.67 8.69 -4.33
N CYS A 26 12.48 9.08 -3.86
CA CYS A 26 11.19 8.64 -4.40
C CYS A 26 10.85 9.21 -5.79
N GLY A 27 11.63 10.14 -6.31
CA GLY A 27 11.37 10.85 -7.55
C GLY A 27 10.48 12.10 -7.41
N ALA A 28 9.90 12.35 -6.23
CA ALA A 28 9.05 13.51 -6.00
C ALA A 28 9.85 14.77 -5.67
N ASP A 29 9.40 15.89 -6.20
CA ASP A 29 9.85 17.26 -5.95
C ASP A 29 8.77 18.05 -5.17
N ASN A 30 8.60 19.33 -5.43
CA ASN A 30 7.55 20.18 -4.88
C ASN A 30 6.22 20.10 -5.66
N THR A 31 6.07 19.17 -6.57
CA THR A 31 4.90 19.03 -7.43
C THR A 31 4.16 17.73 -7.11
N LEU A 32 2.88 17.84 -6.79
CA LEU A 32 1.99 16.69 -6.63
C LEU A 32 1.70 16.05 -8.00
N ARG A 33 1.92 14.73 -8.13
CA ARG A 33 1.64 13.99 -9.37
C ARG A 33 0.77 12.78 -9.10
N VAL A 34 -0.31 12.66 -9.88
CA VAL A 34 -1.25 11.54 -9.88
C VAL A 34 -1.26 10.90 -11.25
N ALA A 35 -1.25 9.58 -11.29
CA ALA A 35 -1.21 8.80 -12.52
C ALA A 35 -2.57 8.25 -12.95
N ARG A 36 -3.48 8.04 -11.98
CA ARG A 36 -4.85 7.58 -12.22
C ARG A 36 -5.71 7.82 -10.99
N ALA A 37 -7.00 8.09 -11.19
CA ALA A 37 -8.01 8.15 -10.14
C ALA A 37 -9.33 7.57 -10.67
N ALA A 38 -9.69 6.36 -10.22
CA ALA A 38 -10.89 5.64 -10.69
C ALA A 38 -11.37 4.63 -9.67
N LEU A 39 -12.55 4.06 -9.88
CA LEU A 39 -12.99 2.88 -9.14
C LEU A 39 -12.10 1.68 -9.50
N HIS A 40 -11.68 0.94 -8.49
CA HIS A 40 -10.89 -0.28 -8.60
C HIS A 40 -11.63 -1.44 -7.92
N HIS A 41 -11.74 -2.58 -8.61
CA HIS A 41 -12.60 -3.69 -8.19
C HIS A 41 -11.81 -4.91 -7.69
N TRP A 42 -10.48 -4.80 -7.63
CA TRP A 42 -9.57 -5.93 -7.38
C TRP A 42 -8.76 -5.82 -6.09
N GLU A 43 -9.22 -4.98 -5.16
CA GLU A 43 -8.70 -4.99 -3.78
C GLU A 43 -9.37 -6.13 -2.99
N GLU A 44 -9.02 -6.29 -1.73
CA GLU A 44 -9.68 -7.26 -0.86
C GLU A 44 -11.21 -7.04 -0.85
N PRO A 45 -12.02 -8.12 -0.84
CA PRO A 45 -13.48 -8.02 -0.92
C PRO A 45 -14.10 -7.07 0.10
N CYS A 46 -13.52 -6.93 1.28
CA CYS A 46 -14.00 -5.98 2.29
C CYS A 46 -13.72 -4.50 1.93
N LEU A 47 -12.93 -4.22 0.89
CA LEU A 47 -12.66 -2.87 0.38
C LEU A 47 -13.41 -2.58 -0.92
N SER A 48 -13.34 -3.48 -1.90
CA SER A 48 -13.89 -3.26 -3.25
C SER A 48 -15.25 -3.90 -3.48
N GLY A 49 -15.64 -4.89 -2.67
CA GLY A 49 -16.90 -5.63 -2.85
C GLY A 49 -16.86 -6.60 -4.03
N ASP A 50 -18.02 -6.82 -4.64
CA ASP A 50 -18.15 -7.66 -5.84
C ASP A 50 -17.46 -6.98 -7.03
N PRO A 51 -16.53 -7.64 -7.73
CA PRO A 51 -15.84 -7.08 -8.89
C PRO A 51 -16.76 -6.80 -10.08
N ASN A 52 -17.98 -7.33 -10.12
CA ASN A 52 -18.99 -7.06 -11.14
C ASN A 52 -19.96 -5.94 -10.76
N ALA A 53 -19.84 -5.35 -9.55
CA ALA A 53 -20.68 -4.25 -9.14
C ALA A 53 -20.27 -2.93 -9.80
N GLU A 54 -21.18 -1.96 -9.85
CA GLU A 54 -20.89 -0.59 -10.30
C GLU A 54 -20.10 0.22 -9.24
N THR A 55 -19.99 -0.31 -8.02
CA THR A 55 -19.27 0.29 -6.91
C THR A 55 -17.93 -0.41 -6.69
N GLY A 56 -16.96 0.27 -6.09
CA GLY A 56 -15.62 -0.29 -5.84
C GLY A 56 -14.81 0.57 -4.87
N SER A 57 -13.52 0.29 -4.78
CA SER A 57 -12.57 1.15 -4.05
C SER A 57 -12.21 2.37 -4.88
N GLY A 58 -12.42 3.58 -4.36
CA GLY A 58 -12.07 4.84 -5.04
C GLY A 58 -10.57 5.09 -4.97
N THR A 59 -9.83 4.59 -5.95
CA THR A 59 -8.38 4.47 -5.87
C THR A 59 -7.67 5.62 -6.58
N VAL A 60 -6.71 6.24 -5.87
CA VAL A 60 -5.83 7.29 -6.38
C VAL A 60 -4.39 6.78 -6.41
N PHE A 61 -3.81 6.64 -7.60
CA PHE A 61 -2.43 6.20 -7.81
C PHE A 61 -1.49 7.41 -7.91
N PHE A 62 -0.58 7.53 -6.96
CA PHE A 62 0.43 8.58 -6.95
C PHE A 62 1.71 8.15 -7.66
N SER A 63 2.39 9.12 -8.30
CA SER A 63 3.66 8.86 -8.98
C SER A 63 4.85 8.89 -8.03
N GLY A 64 5.86 8.08 -8.32
CA GLY A 64 7.02 7.90 -7.46
C GLY A 64 6.77 6.88 -6.35
N CYS A 65 7.85 6.41 -5.70
CA CYS A 65 7.76 5.46 -4.59
C CYS A 65 9.01 5.52 -3.71
N THR A 66 8.84 5.31 -2.41
CA THR A 66 9.94 5.23 -1.44
C THR A 66 10.75 3.94 -1.55
N LEU A 67 10.21 2.91 -2.20
CA LEU A 67 10.87 1.65 -2.53
C LEU A 67 11.25 1.61 -4.03
N LYS A 68 12.24 0.73 -4.37
CA LYS A 68 12.69 0.51 -5.74
C LYS A 68 12.59 -0.98 -6.09
N CYS A 69 11.39 -1.56 -5.89
CA CYS A 69 11.19 -2.99 -6.12
C CYS A 69 11.48 -3.37 -7.58
N CYS A 70 12.39 -4.33 -7.79
CA CYS A 70 12.75 -4.81 -9.11
C CYS A 70 11.60 -5.57 -9.82
N TYR A 71 10.58 -5.99 -9.07
CA TYR A 71 9.39 -6.70 -9.55
C TYR A 71 8.10 -5.87 -9.47
N CYS A 72 8.22 -4.54 -9.41
CA CYS A 72 7.04 -3.68 -9.24
C CYS A 72 6.11 -3.76 -10.45
N GLN A 73 4.87 -4.21 -10.27
CA GLN A 73 3.85 -4.19 -11.33
C GLN A 73 3.48 -2.75 -11.74
N ASN A 74 3.56 -1.82 -10.80
CA ASN A 74 3.29 -0.39 -11.02
C ASN A 74 4.57 0.38 -11.41
N TYR A 75 5.59 -0.27 -12.01
CA TYR A 75 6.87 0.37 -12.32
C TYR A 75 6.76 1.62 -13.21
N PRO A 76 5.79 1.74 -14.14
CA PRO A 76 5.66 2.93 -14.98
C PRO A 76 5.41 4.20 -14.16
N ILE A 77 4.68 4.09 -13.05
CA ILE A 77 4.36 5.22 -12.17
C ILE A 77 5.31 5.31 -10.97
N SER A 78 5.81 4.18 -10.44
CA SER A 78 6.65 4.16 -9.23
C SER A 78 8.10 4.52 -9.50
N GLN A 79 8.62 4.24 -10.70
CA GLN A 79 10.01 4.45 -11.10
C GLN A 79 10.13 5.15 -12.46
N GLY A 80 9.06 5.19 -13.25
CA GLY A 80 8.94 5.96 -14.49
C GLY A 80 8.47 7.39 -14.25
N GLU A 81 8.06 8.06 -15.33
CA GLU A 81 7.62 9.46 -15.31
C GLU A 81 6.12 9.63 -15.56
N VAL A 82 5.35 8.55 -15.54
CA VAL A 82 3.90 8.62 -15.75
C VAL A 82 3.23 9.31 -14.57
N GLY A 83 2.43 10.32 -14.88
CA GLY A 83 1.65 11.09 -13.91
C GLY A 83 1.55 12.56 -14.28
N LYS A 84 0.39 13.14 -14.01
CA LYS A 84 0.07 14.54 -14.28
C LYS A 84 0.25 15.38 -13.03
N ALA A 85 0.86 16.53 -13.15
CA ALA A 85 0.94 17.54 -12.09
C ALA A 85 -0.46 18.11 -11.83
N ILE A 86 -0.88 18.12 -10.57
CA ILE A 86 -2.18 18.66 -10.15
C ILE A 86 -2.01 19.55 -8.91
N SER A 87 -3.01 20.40 -8.65
CA SER A 87 -3.10 21.18 -7.42
C SER A 87 -3.80 20.42 -6.28
N VAL A 88 -3.77 20.96 -5.07
CA VAL A 88 -4.53 20.45 -3.91
C VAL A 88 -6.03 20.52 -4.18
N GLU A 89 -6.49 21.61 -4.82
CA GLU A 89 -7.89 21.78 -5.19
C GLU A 89 -8.34 20.68 -6.14
N ARG A 90 -7.51 20.35 -7.16
CA ARG A 90 -7.83 19.25 -8.07
C ARG A 90 -7.84 17.90 -7.36
N LEU A 91 -6.93 17.64 -6.43
CA LEU A 91 -6.95 16.42 -5.63
C LEU A 91 -8.21 16.34 -4.76
N THR A 92 -8.65 17.47 -4.19
CA THR A 92 -9.90 17.58 -3.43
C THR A 92 -11.11 17.22 -4.32
N GLU A 93 -11.18 17.79 -5.54
CA GLU A 93 -12.22 17.45 -6.51
C GLU A 93 -12.23 15.95 -6.86
N ILE A 94 -11.06 15.34 -7.05
CA ILE A 94 -10.92 13.91 -7.30
C ILE A 94 -11.54 13.10 -6.15
N PHE A 95 -11.26 13.44 -4.90
CA PHE A 95 -11.84 12.74 -3.74
C PHE A 95 -13.36 12.84 -3.72
N MET A 96 -13.89 14.04 -3.96
CA MET A 96 -15.35 14.26 -4.03
C MET A 96 -15.99 13.52 -5.20
N ASN A 97 -15.34 13.49 -6.37
CA ASN A 97 -15.84 12.77 -7.55
C ASN A 97 -15.87 11.26 -7.31
N LEU A 98 -14.87 10.68 -6.66
CA LEU A 98 -14.85 9.26 -6.30
C LEU A 98 -15.99 8.93 -5.33
N GLN A 99 -16.22 9.76 -4.31
CA GLN A 99 -17.35 9.59 -3.39
C GLN A 99 -18.69 9.66 -4.15
N ASN A 100 -18.90 10.66 -4.98
CA ASN A 100 -20.12 10.83 -5.75
C ASN A 100 -20.32 9.74 -6.81
N GLY A 101 -19.22 9.13 -7.26
CA GLY A 101 -19.20 8.00 -8.20
C GLY A 101 -19.47 6.63 -7.55
N GLY A 102 -19.79 6.60 -6.25
CA GLY A 102 -20.19 5.36 -5.55
C GLY A 102 -19.02 4.55 -4.98
N ALA A 103 -17.85 5.17 -4.78
CA ALA A 103 -16.75 4.53 -4.08
C ALA A 103 -17.15 4.13 -2.65
N LYS A 104 -16.67 2.96 -2.21
CA LYS A 104 -16.89 2.45 -0.83
C LYS A 104 -15.88 3.01 0.17
N ASN A 105 -14.74 3.45 -0.33
CA ASN A 105 -13.66 4.08 0.42
C ASN A 105 -12.82 4.95 -0.52
N LEU A 106 -11.93 5.77 0.03
CA LEU A 106 -10.88 6.46 -0.70
C LEU A 106 -9.55 5.74 -0.48
N ASN A 107 -8.97 5.13 -1.50
CA ASN A 107 -7.76 4.33 -1.44
C ASN A 107 -6.56 5.11 -2.01
N LEU A 108 -5.63 5.50 -1.16
CA LEU A 108 -4.45 6.31 -1.47
C LEU A 108 -3.24 5.39 -1.70
N VAL A 109 -2.92 5.10 -2.95
CA VAL A 109 -1.84 4.16 -3.32
C VAL A 109 -0.51 4.87 -3.42
N THR A 110 0.42 4.51 -2.53
CA THR A 110 1.80 5.04 -2.49
C THR A 110 1.85 6.56 -2.30
N ALA A 111 1.16 7.07 -1.28
CA ALA A 111 1.01 8.49 -1.01
C ALA A 111 2.13 9.09 -0.13
N SER A 112 3.08 8.29 0.39
CA SER A 112 4.08 8.68 1.39
C SER A 112 4.85 9.96 1.04
N GLN A 113 5.21 10.14 -0.23
CA GLN A 113 5.94 11.31 -0.69
C GLN A 113 5.08 12.57 -0.83
N TYR A 114 3.75 12.44 -0.72
CA TYR A 114 2.79 13.54 -0.93
C TYR A 114 1.93 13.86 0.29
N LEU A 115 2.32 13.42 1.49
CA LEU A 115 1.55 13.65 2.73
C LEU A 115 1.11 15.10 2.94
N PRO A 116 1.94 16.15 2.68
CA PRO A 116 1.50 17.54 2.85
C PRO A 116 0.30 17.93 1.98
N TRP A 117 0.25 17.43 0.74
CA TRP A 117 -0.85 17.71 -0.19
C TRP A 117 -2.07 16.85 0.12
N VAL A 118 -1.86 15.57 0.45
CA VAL A 118 -2.93 14.63 0.78
C VAL A 118 -3.70 15.08 2.01
N THR A 119 -3.01 15.47 3.08
CA THR A 119 -3.70 15.95 4.30
C THR A 119 -4.46 17.24 4.04
N ALA A 120 -3.89 18.18 3.27
CA ALA A 120 -4.58 19.42 2.90
C ALA A 120 -5.84 19.16 2.04
N ALA A 121 -5.75 18.22 1.07
CA ALA A 121 -6.89 17.85 0.24
C ALA A 121 -7.98 17.12 1.04
N LEU A 122 -7.61 16.27 2.00
CA LEU A 122 -8.57 15.61 2.90
C LEU A 122 -9.28 16.62 3.80
N ASP A 123 -8.57 17.60 4.37
CA ASP A 123 -9.18 18.67 5.15
C ASP A 123 -10.19 19.46 4.31
N ALA A 124 -9.81 19.83 3.08
CA ALA A 124 -10.68 20.57 2.17
C ALA A 124 -11.89 19.73 1.71
N ALA A 125 -11.71 18.43 1.45
CA ALA A 125 -12.79 17.53 1.06
C ALA A 125 -13.80 17.34 2.22
N ARG A 126 -13.30 17.13 3.45
CA ARG A 126 -14.15 16.99 4.64
C ARG A 126 -14.97 18.25 4.90
N ALA A 127 -14.42 19.43 4.68
CA ALA A 127 -15.16 20.69 4.75
C ALA A 127 -16.28 20.79 3.70
N GLN A 128 -16.23 19.98 2.63
CA GLN A 128 -17.25 19.89 1.57
C GLN A 128 -18.19 18.67 1.74
N GLY A 129 -18.10 17.93 2.86
CA GLY A 129 -18.97 16.78 3.15
C GLY A 129 -18.40 15.42 2.70
N PHE A 130 -17.08 15.31 2.48
CA PHE A 130 -16.43 14.01 2.29
C PHE A 130 -16.52 13.16 3.56
N SER A 131 -17.01 11.93 3.43
CA SER A 131 -17.30 11.04 4.56
C SER A 131 -16.85 9.58 4.39
N LEU A 132 -16.22 9.22 3.26
CA LEU A 132 -15.75 7.86 3.04
C LEU A 132 -14.60 7.50 3.98
N PRO A 133 -14.48 6.22 4.42
CA PRO A 133 -13.28 5.75 5.08
C PRO A 133 -12.06 5.91 4.15
N VAL A 134 -10.93 6.34 4.73
CA VAL A 134 -9.68 6.54 4.00
C VAL A 134 -8.77 5.33 4.18
N VAL A 135 -8.44 4.66 3.08
CA VAL A 135 -7.48 3.57 3.00
C VAL A 135 -6.11 4.12 2.60
N TYR A 136 -5.09 3.79 3.37
CA TYR A 136 -3.70 4.10 3.04
C TYR A 136 -2.98 2.85 2.57
N ASN A 137 -2.81 2.72 1.24
CA ASN A 137 -2.21 1.56 0.58
C ASN A 137 -0.70 1.80 0.39
N THR A 138 0.09 1.11 1.19
CA THR A 138 1.52 1.36 1.31
C THR A 138 2.36 0.09 1.20
N GLY A 139 3.59 0.24 0.69
CA GLY A 139 4.58 -0.81 0.72
C GLY A 139 5.12 -1.17 2.13
N GLY A 140 4.54 -0.62 3.19
CA GLY A 140 4.94 -0.85 4.59
C GLY A 140 6.20 -0.10 5.02
N TYR A 141 6.86 0.63 4.13
CA TYR A 141 8.10 1.35 4.39
C TYR A 141 7.82 2.80 4.81
N GLU A 142 7.27 2.95 6.03
CA GLU A 142 6.86 4.23 6.60
C GLU A 142 7.63 4.52 7.90
N THR A 143 7.79 5.81 8.24
CA THR A 143 8.27 6.18 9.58
C THR A 143 7.12 6.12 10.59
N VAL A 144 7.44 5.79 11.85
CA VAL A 144 6.45 5.86 12.94
C VAL A 144 5.83 7.25 13.05
N ASP A 145 6.62 8.31 12.83
CA ASP A 145 6.14 9.69 12.89
C ASP A 145 5.17 10.02 11.75
N ALA A 146 5.41 9.49 10.53
CA ALA A 146 4.46 9.63 9.42
C ALA A 146 3.14 8.93 9.72
N VAL A 147 3.18 7.70 10.28
CA VAL A 147 1.99 6.97 10.71
C VAL A 147 1.23 7.76 11.78
N ARG A 148 1.92 8.28 12.80
CA ARG A 148 1.29 9.11 13.84
C ARG A 148 0.67 10.38 13.30
N ALA A 149 1.34 11.04 12.38
CA ALA A 149 0.86 12.27 11.76
C ALA A 149 -0.41 12.07 10.91
N LEU A 150 -0.70 10.83 10.52
CA LEU A 150 -1.91 10.44 9.78
C LEU A 150 -3.06 10.01 10.72
N ALA A 151 -2.90 10.11 12.06
CA ALA A 151 -4.00 9.90 12.99
C ALA A 151 -5.17 10.84 12.70
N GLY A 152 -6.38 10.27 12.60
CA GLY A 152 -7.59 11.03 12.22
C GLY A 152 -7.74 11.30 10.72
N TYR A 153 -6.72 11.00 9.90
CA TYR A 153 -6.82 11.04 8.42
C TYR A 153 -7.08 9.67 7.82
N VAL A 154 -6.42 8.64 8.34
CA VAL A 154 -6.46 7.27 7.83
C VAL A 154 -7.28 6.40 8.77
N ASP A 155 -8.26 5.69 8.21
CA ASP A 155 -9.14 4.75 8.91
C ASP A 155 -8.67 3.30 8.71
N ILE A 156 -8.17 2.98 7.54
CA ILE A 156 -7.76 1.63 7.14
C ILE A 156 -6.31 1.68 6.61
N TRP A 157 -5.45 0.88 7.21
CA TRP A 157 -4.12 0.64 6.68
C TRP A 157 -4.13 -0.62 5.81
N LEU A 158 -3.75 -0.48 4.55
CA LEU A 158 -3.52 -1.57 3.62
C LEU A 158 -2.01 -1.65 3.40
N ALA A 159 -1.33 -2.36 4.30
CA ALA A 159 0.11 -2.34 4.40
C ALA A 159 0.74 -3.65 3.92
N ASP A 160 1.70 -3.57 3.01
CA ASP A 160 2.52 -4.72 2.70
C ASP A 160 3.52 -5.01 3.84
N TYR A 161 3.75 -6.29 4.13
CA TYR A 161 4.91 -6.76 4.87
C TYR A 161 5.71 -7.69 3.95
N LYS A 162 6.69 -7.12 3.25
CA LYS A 162 7.32 -7.77 2.09
C LYS A 162 8.39 -8.78 2.45
N TYR A 163 9.26 -8.47 3.44
CA TYR A 163 10.46 -9.23 3.75
C TYR A 163 10.71 -9.31 5.25
N ALA A 164 11.24 -10.45 5.70
CA ALA A 164 11.86 -10.62 7.01
C ALA A 164 13.38 -10.51 6.94
N ASP A 165 14.00 -10.74 5.77
CA ASP A 165 15.44 -10.66 5.53
C ASP A 165 15.85 -9.31 4.93
N GLY A 166 16.75 -8.60 5.62
CA GLY A 166 17.27 -7.30 5.18
C GLY A 166 18.19 -7.38 3.95
N ALA A 167 18.86 -8.52 3.72
CA ALA A 167 19.70 -8.69 2.54
C ALA A 167 18.81 -8.86 1.30
N LEU A 168 17.75 -9.67 1.41
CA LEU A 168 16.75 -9.83 0.36
C LEU A 168 16.01 -8.50 0.08
N ALA A 169 15.65 -7.76 1.12
CA ALA A 169 15.03 -6.44 0.99
C ALA A 169 15.95 -5.42 0.31
N ALA A 170 17.25 -5.48 0.57
CA ALA A 170 18.24 -4.63 -0.11
C ALA A 170 18.34 -4.96 -1.59
N GLU A 171 18.37 -6.24 -1.93
CA GLU A 171 18.49 -6.73 -3.31
C GLU A 171 17.23 -6.40 -4.12
N LEU A 172 16.05 -6.76 -3.59
CA LEU A 172 14.81 -6.72 -4.36
C LEU A 172 14.10 -5.36 -4.31
N SER A 173 14.34 -4.53 -3.28
CA SER A 173 13.62 -3.25 -3.08
C SER A 173 14.51 -2.07 -2.65
N ALA A 174 15.84 -2.25 -2.69
CA ALA A 174 16.83 -1.26 -2.27
C ALA A 174 16.62 -0.73 -0.84
N ALA A 175 16.17 -1.58 0.10
CA ALA A 175 15.80 -1.19 1.48
C ALA A 175 16.26 -2.24 2.50
N ARG A 176 17.55 -2.24 2.84
CA ARG A 176 18.14 -3.20 3.80
C ARG A 176 17.48 -3.17 5.18
N ASP A 177 17.03 -2.01 5.61
CA ASP A 177 16.37 -1.75 6.88
C ASP A 177 14.86 -2.04 6.87
N TYR A 178 14.32 -2.52 5.73
CA TYR A 178 12.88 -2.75 5.55
C TYR A 178 12.25 -3.58 6.69
N PRO A 179 12.81 -4.71 7.15
CA PRO A 179 12.15 -5.51 8.18
C PRO A 179 11.93 -4.74 9.49
N ALA A 180 12.94 -4.01 9.95
CA ALA A 180 12.84 -3.23 11.20
C ALA A 180 11.89 -2.03 11.05
N VAL A 181 11.92 -1.37 9.90
CA VAL A 181 11.06 -0.23 9.58
C VAL A 181 9.60 -0.66 9.46
N ALA A 182 9.33 -1.71 8.68
CA ALA A 182 7.97 -2.24 8.49
C ALA A 182 7.36 -2.75 9.80
N ASP A 183 8.18 -3.38 10.65
CA ASP A 183 7.76 -3.84 11.97
C ASP A 183 7.31 -2.68 12.87
N ALA A 184 8.12 -1.65 12.97
CA ALA A 184 7.81 -0.47 13.79
C ALA A 184 6.60 0.30 13.25
N ALA A 185 6.50 0.44 11.93
CA ALA A 185 5.38 1.10 11.28
C ALA A 185 4.08 0.32 11.47
N LEU A 186 4.08 -1.01 11.23
CA LEU A 186 2.91 -1.85 11.39
C LEU A 186 2.42 -1.89 12.84
N ARG A 187 3.35 -1.99 13.81
CA ARG A 187 3.00 -1.88 15.23
C ARG A 187 2.27 -0.57 15.53
N GLN A 188 2.78 0.55 15.02
CA GLN A 188 2.12 1.85 15.22
C GLN A 188 0.76 1.91 14.53
N MET A 189 0.61 1.36 13.32
CA MET A 189 -0.67 1.27 12.61
C MET A 189 -1.71 0.50 13.44
N LEU A 190 -1.33 -0.67 13.97
CA LEU A 190 -2.19 -1.48 14.84
C LEU A 190 -2.62 -0.72 16.09
N LEU A 191 -1.67 -0.15 16.83
CA LEU A 191 -1.96 0.60 18.07
C LEU A 191 -2.82 1.85 17.83
N GLN A 192 -2.67 2.50 16.68
CA GLN A 192 -3.40 3.71 16.33
C GLN A 192 -4.82 3.43 15.86
N THR A 193 -5.02 2.31 15.16
CA THR A 193 -6.29 1.99 14.48
C THR A 193 -7.14 1.02 15.29
N GLY A 194 -6.53 0.04 15.96
CA GLY A 194 -7.23 -1.01 16.67
C GLY A 194 -7.74 -2.15 15.78
N ALA A 195 -8.60 -2.99 16.32
CA ALA A 195 -9.16 -4.16 15.62
C ALA A 195 -10.07 -3.76 14.45
N PRO A 196 -10.25 -4.66 13.45
CA PRO A 196 -11.12 -4.43 12.31
C PRO A 196 -12.58 -4.16 12.73
N VAL A 197 -13.18 -3.14 12.08
CA VAL A 197 -14.61 -2.78 12.25
C VAL A 197 -15.24 -2.74 10.86
N TYR A 198 -16.37 -3.44 10.72
CA TYR A 198 -17.12 -3.55 9.47
C TYR A 198 -18.48 -2.84 9.60
N ASP A 199 -19.01 -2.36 8.48
CA ASP A 199 -20.41 -1.92 8.41
C ASP A 199 -21.38 -3.12 8.24
N ALA A 200 -22.67 -2.82 8.13
CA ALA A 200 -23.72 -3.82 8.00
C ALA A 200 -23.64 -4.62 6.68
N ASP A 201 -23.00 -4.07 5.65
CA ASP A 201 -22.83 -4.70 4.34
C ASP A 201 -21.49 -5.49 4.25
N GLY A 202 -20.69 -5.49 5.32
CA GLY A 202 -19.41 -6.21 5.40
C GLY A 202 -18.21 -5.43 4.83
N TYR A 203 -18.36 -4.13 4.52
CA TYR A 203 -17.23 -3.29 4.15
C TYR A 203 -16.44 -2.85 5.36
N LEU A 204 -15.11 -2.92 5.26
CA LEU A 204 -14.21 -2.49 6.31
C LEU A 204 -14.29 -0.95 6.48
N GLN A 205 -14.54 -0.50 7.70
CA GLN A 205 -14.61 0.92 8.06
C GLN A 205 -13.36 1.38 8.81
N LYS A 206 -12.70 0.46 9.50
CA LYS A 206 -11.51 0.74 10.30
C LYS A 206 -10.72 -0.55 10.51
N GLY A 207 -9.39 -0.47 10.52
CA GLY A 207 -8.53 -1.62 10.80
C GLY A 207 -7.25 -1.65 10.00
N VAL A 208 -6.56 -2.78 10.09
CA VAL A 208 -5.31 -3.02 9.37
C VAL A 208 -5.42 -4.30 8.55
N ILE A 209 -5.18 -4.21 7.26
CA ILE A 209 -4.96 -5.36 6.37
C ILE A 209 -3.46 -5.46 6.13
N VAL A 210 -2.88 -6.64 6.40
CA VAL A 210 -1.47 -6.87 6.16
C VAL A 210 -1.30 -7.80 4.97
N ARG A 211 -0.77 -7.25 3.89
CA ARG A 211 -0.49 -7.99 2.65
C ARG A 211 0.89 -8.62 2.68
N HIS A 212 0.97 -9.89 2.30
CA HIS A 212 2.25 -10.54 2.00
C HIS A 212 2.19 -11.24 0.64
N LEU A 213 3.03 -10.78 -0.29
CA LEU A 213 3.19 -11.41 -1.60
C LEU A 213 4.28 -12.48 -1.50
N ALA A 214 3.90 -13.74 -1.64
CA ALA A 214 4.84 -14.84 -1.64
C ALA A 214 5.66 -14.86 -2.95
N LEU A 215 6.99 -14.76 -2.82
CA LEU A 215 7.91 -14.73 -3.95
C LEU A 215 8.45 -16.13 -4.28
N PRO A 216 8.60 -16.47 -5.57
CA PRO A 216 9.14 -17.76 -5.98
C PRO A 216 10.60 -17.93 -5.50
N GLY A 217 10.91 -19.08 -4.90
CA GLY A 217 12.24 -19.38 -4.34
C GLY A 217 12.50 -18.81 -2.94
N HIS A 218 11.59 -18.00 -2.36
CA HIS A 218 11.79 -17.32 -1.10
C HIS A 218 10.77 -17.72 -0.01
N VAL A 219 10.34 -18.99 0.00
CA VAL A 219 9.38 -19.53 1.00
C VAL A 219 9.89 -19.35 2.42
N ALA A 220 11.19 -19.52 2.65
CA ALA A 220 11.79 -19.36 4.00
C ALA A 220 11.61 -17.94 4.54
N ASP A 221 11.75 -16.91 3.69
CA ASP A 221 11.52 -15.50 4.07
C ASP A 221 10.02 -15.28 4.32
N SER A 222 9.13 -15.78 3.45
CA SER A 222 7.68 -15.71 3.65
C SER A 222 7.24 -16.30 4.97
N THR A 223 7.75 -17.50 5.34
CA THR A 223 7.43 -18.13 6.64
C THR A 223 7.99 -17.33 7.83
N ALA A 224 9.15 -16.68 7.66
CA ALA A 224 9.71 -15.78 8.69
C ALA A 224 8.85 -14.51 8.85
N VAL A 225 8.33 -13.93 7.75
CA VAL A 225 7.35 -12.84 7.78
C VAL A 225 6.11 -13.25 8.58
N LEU A 226 5.53 -14.41 8.29
CA LEU A 226 4.32 -14.87 8.98
C LEU A 226 4.54 -15.07 10.49
N ARG A 227 5.69 -15.63 10.90
CA ARG A 227 6.06 -15.75 12.32
C ARG A 227 6.17 -14.38 12.99
N ARG A 228 6.75 -13.39 12.30
CA ARG A 228 6.82 -12.03 12.84
C ARG A 228 5.45 -11.39 12.96
N LEU A 229 4.56 -11.59 11.98
CA LEU A 229 3.19 -11.08 12.03
C LEU A 229 2.40 -11.72 13.21
N ALA A 230 2.53 -13.02 13.42
CA ALA A 230 1.92 -13.70 14.57
C ALA A 230 2.44 -13.13 15.90
N ALA A 231 3.76 -12.92 16.01
CA ALA A 231 4.36 -12.29 17.19
C ALA A 231 3.85 -10.84 17.40
N LEU A 232 3.72 -10.04 16.34
CA LEU A 232 3.16 -8.67 16.45
C LEU A 232 1.71 -8.67 16.94
N ARG A 233 0.89 -9.63 16.49
CA ARG A 233 -0.48 -9.82 16.99
C ARG A 233 -0.49 -10.12 18.50
N GLU A 234 0.36 -11.04 18.93
CA GLU A 234 0.48 -11.38 20.36
C GLU A 234 1.01 -10.20 21.20
N GLU A 235 2.05 -9.51 20.73
CA GLU A 235 2.67 -8.37 21.42
C GLU A 235 1.75 -7.16 21.55
N THR A 236 0.87 -6.94 20.58
CA THR A 236 -0.07 -5.79 20.57
C THR A 236 -1.43 -6.15 21.16
N GLY A 237 -1.80 -7.43 21.14
CA GLY A 237 -3.16 -7.87 21.48
C GLY A 237 -4.22 -7.38 20.49
N ILE A 238 -3.84 -6.95 19.30
CA ILE A 238 -4.73 -6.36 18.29
C ILE A 238 -4.79 -7.28 17.07
N GLU A 239 -6.01 -7.67 16.70
CA GLU A 239 -6.24 -8.44 15.48
C GLU A 239 -6.11 -7.56 14.22
N PHE A 240 -5.62 -8.16 13.15
CA PHE A 240 -5.55 -7.59 11.81
C PHE A 240 -6.00 -8.63 10.77
N ILE A 241 -6.24 -8.19 9.55
CA ILE A 241 -6.66 -9.06 8.45
C ILE A 241 -5.42 -9.46 7.63
N PRO A 242 -4.93 -10.71 7.70
CA PRO A 242 -3.87 -11.16 6.80
C PRO A 242 -4.38 -11.33 5.37
N SER A 243 -3.61 -10.87 4.39
CA SER A 243 -3.88 -11.08 2.97
C SER A 243 -2.65 -11.70 2.30
N LEU A 244 -2.72 -13.03 2.08
CA LEU A 244 -1.62 -13.81 1.52
C LEU A 244 -1.80 -13.94 0.01
N MET A 245 -0.88 -13.36 -0.74
CA MET A 245 -0.98 -13.25 -2.18
C MET A 245 -0.07 -14.24 -2.91
N SER A 246 -0.64 -14.99 -3.87
CA SER A 246 0.09 -15.87 -4.80
C SER A 246 0.24 -15.27 -6.20
N GLN A 247 -0.26 -14.06 -6.41
CA GLN A 247 -0.42 -13.42 -7.74
C GLN A 247 0.88 -12.85 -8.32
N PHE A 248 2.05 -13.26 -7.81
CA PHE A 248 3.32 -12.80 -8.35
C PHE A 248 3.44 -13.10 -9.85
N THR A 249 3.70 -12.06 -10.63
CA THR A 249 4.06 -12.13 -12.05
C THR A 249 5.39 -11.41 -12.24
N PRO A 250 6.32 -11.95 -13.06
CA PRO A 250 7.62 -11.32 -13.32
C PRO A 250 7.49 -10.03 -14.12
N PHE A 251 7.26 -8.92 -13.45
CA PHE A 251 7.27 -7.58 -14.05
C PHE A 251 8.63 -6.92 -13.97
N TYR A 252 8.83 -5.90 -14.78
CA TYR A 252 9.97 -5.01 -14.81
C TYR A 252 11.31 -5.76 -14.87
N LYS A 253 12.14 -5.71 -13.83
CA LYS A 253 13.47 -6.35 -13.75
C LYS A 253 13.46 -7.64 -12.95
N ALA A 254 12.31 -8.20 -12.64
CA ALA A 254 12.19 -9.39 -11.79
C ALA A 254 13.08 -10.56 -12.25
N ALA A 255 13.13 -10.81 -13.55
CA ALA A 255 13.94 -11.91 -14.11
C ALA A 255 15.45 -11.72 -13.89
N GLU A 256 15.94 -10.47 -13.86
CA GLU A 256 17.36 -10.15 -13.62
C GLU A 256 17.79 -10.47 -12.18
N HIS A 257 16.80 -10.57 -11.26
CA HIS A 257 17.00 -10.88 -9.84
C HIS A 257 16.51 -12.29 -9.45
N GLY A 258 16.51 -13.23 -10.38
CA GLY A 258 16.12 -14.62 -10.11
C GLY A 258 14.60 -14.85 -9.94
N LEU A 259 13.78 -13.83 -10.14
CA LEU A 259 12.32 -13.89 -10.02
C LEU A 259 11.63 -14.03 -11.39
N GLY A 260 12.23 -14.78 -12.33
CA GLY A 260 11.75 -14.94 -13.71
C GLY A 260 10.57 -15.92 -13.88
N ARG A 261 9.98 -16.44 -12.81
CA ARG A 261 8.86 -17.39 -12.85
C ARG A 261 7.79 -17.04 -11.84
N ARG A 262 6.59 -17.59 -12.02
CA ARG A 262 5.52 -17.53 -11.00
C ARG A 262 5.85 -18.48 -9.84
N ILE A 263 5.22 -18.23 -8.69
CA ILE A 263 5.28 -19.14 -7.54
C ILE A 263 4.62 -20.48 -7.88
N THR A 264 5.19 -21.58 -7.46
CA THR A 264 4.59 -22.93 -7.63
C THR A 264 3.51 -23.18 -6.58
N THR A 265 2.60 -24.15 -6.85
CA THR A 265 1.59 -24.59 -5.86
C THR A 265 2.25 -25.12 -4.59
N TYR A 266 3.36 -25.83 -4.74
CA TYR A 266 4.09 -26.41 -3.64
C TYR A 266 4.68 -25.33 -2.73
N GLU A 267 5.33 -24.31 -3.31
CA GLU A 267 5.87 -23.17 -2.56
C GLU A 267 4.77 -22.41 -1.81
N TYR A 268 3.69 -22.06 -2.52
CA TYR A 268 2.60 -21.30 -1.89
C TYR A 268 1.88 -22.10 -0.80
N ARG A 269 1.70 -23.43 -1.00
CA ARG A 269 1.12 -24.28 0.03
C ARG A 269 1.92 -24.25 1.33
N GLN A 270 3.25 -24.26 1.28
CA GLN A 270 4.09 -24.16 2.47
C GLN A 270 3.85 -22.84 3.23
N VAL A 271 3.62 -21.73 2.51
CA VAL A 271 3.28 -20.43 3.12
C VAL A 271 1.91 -20.52 3.81
N ILE A 272 0.91 -21.11 3.15
CA ILE A 272 -0.44 -21.27 3.72
C ILE A 272 -0.41 -22.22 4.94
N ASP A 273 0.29 -23.35 4.85
CA ASP A 273 0.41 -24.31 5.97
C ASP A 273 1.02 -23.63 7.21
N GLU A 274 2.03 -22.77 7.02
CA GLU A 274 2.61 -21.98 8.12
C GLU A 274 1.63 -20.93 8.66
N ALA A 275 0.87 -20.25 7.80
CA ALA A 275 -0.16 -19.30 8.25
C ALA A 275 -1.23 -19.98 9.11
N VAL A 276 -1.70 -21.15 8.68
CA VAL A 276 -2.66 -21.98 9.45
C VAL A 276 -2.06 -22.40 10.79
N ARG A 277 -0.81 -22.88 10.80
CA ARG A 277 -0.11 -23.27 12.03
C ARG A 277 0.02 -22.12 13.04
N LEU A 278 0.15 -20.88 12.55
CA LEU A 278 0.26 -19.67 13.36
C LEU A 278 -1.10 -19.03 13.71
N GLY A 279 -2.22 -19.62 13.25
CA GLY A 279 -3.56 -19.09 13.45
C GLY A 279 -3.82 -17.76 12.71
N LEU A 280 -3.11 -17.49 11.62
CA LEU A 280 -3.33 -16.32 10.74
C LEU A 280 -4.35 -16.70 9.65
N THR A 281 -5.57 -17.06 10.05
CA THR A 281 -6.60 -17.61 9.17
C THR A 281 -7.78 -16.69 8.89
N ASP A 282 -8.00 -15.68 9.75
CA ASP A 282 -9.08 -14.70 9.59
C ASP A 282 -8.73 -13.62 8.56
N GLY A 283 -8.62 -14.02 7.29
CA GLY A 283 -8.20 -13.13 6.22
C GLY A 283 -8.34 -13.75 4.83
N TYR A 284 -7.55 -13.24 3.89
CA TYR A 284 -7.62 -13.60 2.49
C TYR A 284 -6.43 -14.46 2.09
N MET A 285 -6.71 -15.61 1.49
CA MET A 285 -5.72 -16.50 0.90
C MET A 285 -6.08 -16.68 -0.57
N GLN A 286 -5.28 -16.11 -1.45
CA GLN A 286 -5.59 -16.16 -2.87
C GLN A 286 -5.44 -17.57 -3.44
N GLU A 287 -6.39 -17.93 -4.32
CA GLU A 287 -6.24 -19.10 -5.17
C GLU A 287 -5.32 -18.79 -6.36
N LYS A 288 -4.72 -19.83 -6.97
CA LYS A 288 -3.81 -19.67 -8.12
C LYS A 288 -4.43 -18.98 -9.35
N SER A 289 -5.76 -19.06 -9.50
CA SER A 289 -6.51 -18.37 -10.54
C SER A 289 -6.40 -16.84 -10.47
N SER A 290 -5.96 -16.31 -9.33
CA SER A 290 -5.85 -14.87 -9.07
C SER A 290 -4.62 -14.17 -9.70
N ALA A 291 -3.64 -14.93 -10.25
CA ALA A 291 -2.48 -14.33 -10.90
C ALA A 291 -2.80 -13.87 -12.33
N ARG A 292 -3.46 -12.71 -12.48
CA ARG A 292 -3.83 -12.11 -13.75
C ARG A 292 -3.21 -10.73 -13.91
N GLU A 293 -2.76 -10.39 -15.13
CA GLU A 293 -2.22 -9.07 -15.47
C GLU A 293 -3.29 -7.97 -15.41
N GLU A 294 -4.56 -8.36 -15.57
CA GLU A 294 -5.75 -7.50 -15.54
C GLU A 294 -5.94 -6.75 -14.20
N TYR A 295 -5.29 -7.17 -13.13
CA TYR A 295 -5.35 -6.50 -11.81
C TYR A 295 -4.48 -5.24 -11.74
N THR A 296 -3.62 -5.01 -12.73
CA THR A 296 -2.88 -3.75 -12.84
C THR A 296 -3.65 -2.83 -13.77
N PRO A 297 -4.20 -1.70 -13.30
CA PRO A 297 -4.94 -0.80 -14.14
C PRO A 297 -4.02 -0.11 -15.16
N PRO A 298 -4.52 0.31 -16.32
CA PRO A 298 -3.77 1.15 -17.23
C PRO A 298 -3.50 2.51 -16.53
N PHE A 299 -2.26 2.98 -16.62
CA PHE A 299 -1.89 4.31 -16.10
C PHE A 299 -2.03 5.34 -17.23
N ASP A 300 -3.28 5.67 -17.56
CA ASP A 300 -3.72 6.46 -18.70
C ASP A 300 -4.21 7.86 -18.32
N LEU A 301 -3.97 8.26 -17.08
CA LEU A 301 -4.42 9.53 -16.49
C LEU A 301 -5.95 9.65 -16.35
N GLU A 302 -6.70 8.55 -16.40
CA GLU A 302 -8.14 8.57 -16.13
C GLU A 302 -8.44 9.25 -14.79
N GLY A 303 -9.42 10.17 -14.79
CA GLY A 303 -9.88 10.90 -13.61
C GLY A 303 -8.96 12.01 -13.10
N VAL A 304 -7.75 12.20 -13.69
CA VAL A 304 -6.73 13.15 -13.20
C VAL A 304 -6.88 14.57 -13.78
#